data_dd363ea93633e08e8332d41ef3fe335c
#
_entry.id   dd363ea93633e08e8332d41ef3fe335c
#
_cell.length_a   1.000
_cell.length_b   1.000
_cell.length_c   1.000
_cell.angle_alpha   90.00
_cell.angle_beta   90.00
_cell.angle_gamma   90.00
#
_symmetry.space_group_name_H-M   'P 1'
#
loop_
_entity.id
_entity.type
_entity.pdbx_description
1 polymer ?
#
loop_
_entity_poly.entity_id
_entity_poly.type
_entity_poly.pdbx_seq_one_letter_code
_entity_poly.pdbx_strand_id
1 'polypeptide(L)'
;RYVVTVEDNSLLKQTYDKLTQIEGVAEVKAHFEIAQGFQTVQNVLNIASLVIVTVLFVVSLFIISNTVKLAMYSRSEEIAIMKMVGATNAFIRLPFVVEGFIIGIIAAAAAFFLEWGLYDFVLTKIQQLDTLKLFVLTPFTDVIEIVAIAYALTGFLVGVFGSLLSIRKFLKV
;
A
#
# COMPACT_ATOMS: atom_id res chain seq x y z
N ARG A 1 43.44 -3.39 -0.43
CA ARG A 1 42.16 -3.97 -0.87
C ARG A 1 41.05 -3.02 -0.43
N TYR A 2 40.27 -2.52 -1.37
CA TYR A 2 39.14 -1.63 -1.10
C TYR A 2 37.86 -2.40 -1.35
N VAL A 3 36.82 -2.10 -0.56
CA VAL A 3 35.45 -2.62 -0.75
C VAL A 3 34.60 -1.44 -1.20
N VAL A 4 33.98 -1.57 -2.35
CA VAL A 4 33.05 -0.58 -2.90
C VAL A 4 31.64 -1.14 -2.74
N THR A 5 30.78 -0.40 -2.06
CA THR A 5 29.37 -0.74 -1.88
C THR A 5 28.54 0.05 -2.89
N VAL A 6 27.66 -0.62 -3.58
CA VAL A 6 26.75 -0.01 -4.56
C VAL A 6 25.37 0.06 -3.92
N GLU A 7 24.74 1.24 -3.93
CA GLU A 7 23.40 1.44 -3.33
C GLU A 7 22.29 0.68 -4.08
N ASP A 8 22.46 0.55 -5.40
CA ASP A 8 21.48 -0.14 -6.26
C ASP A 8 22.18 -1.20 -7.11
N ASN A 9 21.68 -2.43 -7.04
CA ASN A 9 22.19 -3.56 -7.83
C ASN A 9 22.10 -3.34 -9.34
N SER A 10 21.21 -2.49 -9.82
CA SER A 10 21.11 -2.12 -11.24
C SER A 10 22.34 -1.37 -11.73
N LEU A 11 23.04 -0.65 -10.84
CA LEU A 11 24.25 0.11 -11.15
C LEU A 11 25.53 -0.72 -11.03
N LEU A 12 25.44 -1.97 -10.56
CA LEU A 12 26.61 -2.82 -10.32
C LEU A 12 27.45 -3.01 -11.58
N LYS A 13 26.82 -3.26 -12.73
CA LYS A 13 27.53 -3.44 -14.01
C LYS A 13 28.22 -2.16 -14.46
N GLN A 14 27.56 -1.02 -14.38
CA GLN A 14 28.14 0.28 -14.75
C GLN A 14 29.29 0.66 -13.82
N THR A 15 29.16 0.37 -12.53
CA THR A 15 30.20 0.63 -11.55
C THR A 15 31.41 -0.27 -11.78
N TYR A 16 31.18 -1.55 -12.08
CA TYR A 16 32.24 -2.50 -12.44
C TYR A 16 33.02 -2.03 -13.69
N ASP A 17 32.31 -1.65 -14.77
CA ASP A 17 32.91 -1.18 -15.99
C ASP A 17 33.75 0.10 -15.79
N LYS A 18 33.27 1.02 -14.94
CA LYS A 18 34.03 2.24 -14.61
C LYS A 18 35.26 1.94 -13.74
N LEU A 19 35.15 1.03 -12.77
CA LEU A 19 36.28 0.67 -11.89
C LEU A 19 37.37 -0.07 -12.66
N THR A 20 37.02 -0.88 -13.64
CA THR A 20 37.97 -1.63 -14.46
C THR A 20 38.80 -0.73 -15.41
N GLN A 21 38.26 0.48 -15.69
CA GLN A 21 38.95 1.46 -16.55
C GLN A 21 39.92 2.39 -15.81
N ILE A 22 39.97 2.31 -14.46
CA ILE A 22 40.87 3.16 -13.67
C ILE A 22 42.30 2.62 -13.72
N GLU A 23 43.24 3.44 -14.14
CA GLU A 23 44.65 3.11 -14.08
C GLU A 23 45.12 2.84 -12.65
N GLY A 24 45.75 1.66 -12.45
CA GLY A 24 46.22 1.23 -11.13
C GLY A 24 45.32 0.20 -10.43
N VAL A 25 44.17 -0.14 -10.99
CA VAL A 25 43.30 -1.22 -10.49
C VAL A 25 43.75 -2.56 -11.08
N ALA A 26 44.26 -3.46 -10.24
CA ALA A 26 44.80 -4.74 -10.70
C ALA A 26 43.69 -5.76 -11.02
N GLU A 27 42.63 -5.80 -10.21
CA GLU A 27 41.50 -6.74 -10.37
C GLU A 27 40.26 -6.19 -9.69
N VAL A 28 39.09 -6.26 -10.36
CA VAL A 28 37.78 -5.97 -9.75
C VAL A 28 37.01 -7.28 -9.66
N LYS A 29 36.58 -7.66 -8.44
CA LYS A 29 35.73 -8.85 -8.21
C LYS A 29 34.32 -8.39 -7.93
N ALA A 30 33.35 -8.80 -8.76
CA ALA A 30 31.95 -8.57 -8.55
C ALA A 30 31.17 -9.89 -8.71
N HIS A 31 30.25 -10.14 -7.79
CA HIS A 31 29.40 -11.34 -7.81
C HIS A 31 28.08 -11.04 -8.52
N PHE A 32 28.14 -10.92 -9.85
CA PHE A 32 26.98 -10.61 -10.69
C PHE A 32 25.83 -11.61 -10.55
N GLU A 33 26.14 -12.91 -10.44
CA GLU A 33 25.13 -13.96 -10.30
C GLU A 33 24.29 -13.78 -9.02
N ILE A 34 24.94 -13.40 -7.91
CA ILE A 34 24.27 -13.15 -6.64
C ILE A 34 23.39 -11.89 -6.76
N ALA A 35 23.93 -10.81 -7.34
CA ALA A 35 23.18 -9.57 -7.52
C ALA A 35 21.95 -9.76 -8.43
N GLN A 36 22.10 -10.50 -9.54
CA GLN A 36 20.98 -10.83 -10.44
C GLN A 36 19.95 -11.73 -9.75
N GLY A 37 20.40 -12.69 -8.93
CA GLY A 37 19.51 -13.53 -8.14
C GLY A 37 18.64 -12.69 -7.19
N PHE A 38 19.23 -11.75 -6.45
CA PHE A 38 18.50 -10.82 -5.58
C PHE A 38 17.52 -9.95 -6.37
N GLN A 39 17.93 -9.41 -7.50
CA GLN A 39 17.05 -8.59 -8.34
C GLN A 39 15.86 -9.37 -8.88
N THR A 40 16.08 -10.62 -9.28
CA THR A 40 15.01 -11.51 -9.75
C THR A 40 14.01 -11.79 -8.63
N VAL A 41 14.48 -12.12 -7.43
CA VAL A 41 13.61 -12.33 -6.26
C VAL A 41 12.82 -11.07 -5.93
N GLN A 42 13.48 -9.91 -5.92
CA GLN A 42 12.83 -8.63 -5.66
C GLN A 42 11.74 -8.32 -6.70
N ASN A 43 12.00 -8.56 -7.99
CA ASN A 43 11.00 -8.37 -9.05
C ASN A 43 9.80 -9.31 -8.88
N VAL A 44 10.02 -10.57 -8.55
CA VAL A 44 8.94 -11.53 -8.30
C VAL A 44 8.10 -11.10 -7.10
N LEU A 45 8.74 -10.66 -6.00
CA LEU A 45 8.04 -10.16 -4.83
C LEU A 45 7.23 -8.89 -5.14
N ASN A 46 7.79 -7.97 -5.91
CA ASN A 46 7.09 -6.73 -6.31
C ASN A 46 5.85 -7.04 -7.16
N ILE A 47 5.98 -7.94 -8.15
CA ILE A 47 4.85 -8.34 -9.00
C ILE A 47 3.78 -9.04 -8.16
N ALA A 48 4.18 -10.00 -7.32
CA ALA A 48 3.26 -10.71 -6.45
C ALA A 48 2.52 -9.77 -5.49
N SER A 49 3.25 -8.84 -4.86
CA SER A 49 2.68 -7.82 -3.99
C SER A 49 1.70 -6.91 -4.73
N LEU A 50 2.05 -6.46 -5.94
CA LEU A 50 1.16 -5.62 -6.76
C LEU A 50 -0.14 -6.34 -7.11
N VAL A 51 -0.07 -7.62 -7.47
CA VAL A 51 -1.25 -8.44 -7.76
C VAL A 51 -2.13 -8.59 -6.52
N ILE A 52 -1.54 -8.94 -5.38
CA ILE A 52 -2.27 -9.11 -4.11
C ILE A 52 -2.94 -7.80 -3.70
N VAL A 53 -2.22 -6.68 -3.71
CA VAL A 53 -2.76 -5.35 -3.37
C VAL A 53 -3.90 -4.97 -4.30
N THR A 54 -3.77 -5.22 -5.60
CA THR A 54 -4.83 -4.91 -6.59
C THR A 54 -6.09 -5.74 -6.32
N VAL A 55 -5.95 -7.03 -6.06
CA VAL A 55 -7.08 -7.92 -5.73
C VAL A 55 -7.77 -7.46 -4.44
N LEU A 56 -7.01 -7.20 -3.38
CA LEU A 56 -7.54 -6.73 -2.11
C LEU A 56 -8.23 -5.37 -2.24
N PHE A 57 -7.68 -4.47 -3.05
CA PHE A 57 -8.29 -3.17 -3.33
C PHE A 57 -9.66 -3.32 -4.01
N VAL A 58 -9.77 -4.18 -5.04
CA VAL A 58 -11.04 -4.47 -5.71
C VAL A 58 -12.06 -5.08 -4.75
N VAL A 59 -11.64 -6.05 -3.95
CA VAL A 59 -12.49 -6.69 -2.92
C VAL A 59 -12.99 -5.65 -1.91
N SER A 60 -12.11 -4.76 -1.44
CA SER A 60 -12.46 -3.69 -0.50
C SER A 60 -13.51 -2.73 -1.08
N LEU A 61 -13.34 -2.32 -2.35
CA LEU A 61 -14.35 -1.50 -3.05
C LEU A 61 -15.69 -2.23 -3.15
N PHE A 62 -15.68 -3.54 -3.40
CA PHE A 62 -16.89 -4.33 -3.49
C PHE A 62 -17.61 -4.43 -2.13
N ILE A 63 -16.87 -4.67 -1.05
CA ILE A 63 -17.42 -4.76 0.31
C ILE A 63 -18.05 -3.42 0.71
N ILE A 64 -17.32 -2.31 0.57
CA ILE A 64 -17.84 -0.97 0.90
C ILE A 64 -19.07 -0.65 0.04
N SER A 65 -19.01 -0.95 -1.25
CA SER A 65 -20.15 -0.73 -2.15
C SER A 65 -21.41 -1.50 -1.69
N ASN A 66 -21.26 -2.74 -1.25
CA ASN A 66 -22.39 -3.52 -0.74
C ASN A 66 -22.89 -2.99 0.61
N THR A 67 -22.00 -2.57 1.50
CA THR A 67 -22.35 -1.98 2.80
C THR A 67 -23.18 -0.70 2.62
N VAL A 68 -22.69 0.21 1.79
CA VAL A 68 -23.40 1.47 1.47
C VAL A 68 -24.73 1.21 0.79
N LYS A 69 -24.81 0.23 -0.12
CA LYS A 69 -26.07 -0.17 -0.76
C LYS A 69 -27.08 -0.67 0.26
N LEU A 70 -26.65 -1.48 1.23
CA LEU A 70 -27.53 -1.99 2.28
C LEU A 70 -28.02 -0.84 3.20
N ALA A 71 -27.13 0.09 3.57
CA ALA A 71 -27.48 1.28 4.34
C ALA A 71 -28.51 2.16 3.63
N MET A 72 -28.37 2.34 2.30
CA MET A 72 -29.36 3.06 1.47
C MET A 72 -30.71 2.32 1.42
N TYR A 73 -30.68 0.99 1.37
CA TYR A 73 -31.89 0.18 1.31
C TYR A 73 -32.68 0.28 2.62
N SER A 74 -31.99 0.24 3.77
CA SER A 74 -32.64 0.37 5.09
C SER A 74 -33.24 1.75 5.34
N ARG A 75 -32.78 2.80 4.60
CA ARG A 75 -33.30 4.17 4.70
C ARG A 75 -34.08 4.60 3.44
N SER A 76 -34.63 3.63 2.69
CA SER A 76 -35.28 3.91 1.39
C SER A 76 -36.53 4.80 1.54
N GLU A 77 -37.29 4.68 2.63
CA GLU A 77 -38.46 5.54 2.92
C GLU A 77 -38.07 6.99 3.15
N GLU A 78 -36.99 7.23 3.94
CA GLU A 78 -36.46 8.58 4.17
C GLU A 78 -35.96 9.22 2.86
N ILE A 79 -35.28 8.43 2.02
CA ILE A 79 -34.83 8.86 0.70
C ILE A 79 -36.02 9.22 -0.22
N ALA A 80 -37.09 8.44 -0.17
CA ALA A 80 -38.29 8.70 -0.95
C ALA A 80 -38.95 10.03 -0.52
N ILE A 81 -39.08 10.27 0.79
CA ILE A 81 -39.60 11.53 1.34
C ILE A 81 -38.73 12.71 0.91
N MET A 82 -37.38 12.60 1.02
CA MET A 82 -36.47 13.65 0.55
C MET A 82 -36.65 13.97 -0.94
N LYS A 83 -36.84 12.95 -1.77
CA LYS A 83 -37.12 13.14 -3.22
C LYS A 83 -38.44 13.85 -3.46
N MET A 84 -39.49 13.52 -2.70
CA MET A 84 -40.81 14.17 -2.84
C MET A 84 -40.78 15.66 -2.47
N VAL A 85 -39.95 16.06 -1.52
CA VAL A 85 -39.76 17.49 -1.18
C VAL A 85 -38.74 18.20 -2.07
N GLY A 86 -38.23 17.52 -3.13
CA GLY A 86 -37.35 18.13 -4.12
C GLY A 86 -35.86 18.14 -3.77
N ALA A 87 -35.40 17.32 -2.82
CA ALA A 87 -33.99 17.22 -2.49
C ALA A 87 -33.17 16.76 -3.70
N THR A 88 -31.99 17.40 -3.88
CA THR A 88 -31.06 17.02 -4.97
C THR A 88 -30.40 15.69 -4.70
N ASN A 89 -30.04 14.98 -5.79
CA ASN A 89 -29.33 13.70 -5.67
C ASN A 89 -27.99 13.84 -4.91
N ALA A 90 -27.33 15.00 -4.98
CA ALA A 90 -26.09 15.27 -4.26
C ALA A 90 -26.34 15.33 -2.75
N PHE A 91 -27.41 15.99 -2.31
CA PHE A 91 -27.81 16.08 -0.91
C PHE A 91 -28.12 14.71 -0.33
N ILE A 92 -28.84 13.87 -1.06
CA ILE A 92 -29.20 12.49 -0.64
C ILE A 92 -27.93 11.62 -0.54
N ARG A 93 -26.92 11.83 -1.37
CA ARG A 93 -25.69 11.02 -1.40
C ARG A 93 -24.71 11.37 -0.29
N LEU A 94 -24.66 12.64 0.12
CA LEU A 94 -23.65 13.16 1.03
C LEU A 94 -23.48 12.33 2.30
N PRO A 95 -24.54 11.98 3.05
CA PRO A 95 -24.41 11.21 4.30
C PRO A 95 -23.73 9.84 4.07
N PHE A 96 -24.08 9.15 2.99
CA PHE A 96 -23.51 7.83 2.69
C PHE A 96 -22.04 7.91 2.24
N VAL A 97 -21.64 9.00 1.57
CA VAL A 97 -20.23 9.23 1.22
C VAL A 97 -19.42 9.52 2.48
N VAL A 98 -19.95 10.32 3.40
CA VAL A 98 -19.32 10.60 4.68
C VAL A 98 -19.20 9.33 5.54
N GLU A 99 -20.23 8.48 5.56
CA GLU A 99 -20.21 7.20 6.26
C GLU A 99 -19.11 6.29 5.70
N GLY A 100 -19.02 6.16 4.37
CA GLY A 100 -17.95 5.38 3.74
C GLY A 100 -16.56 5.96 3.96
N PHE A 101 -16.42 7.28 3.96
CA PHE A 101 -15.18 7.97 4.31
C PHE A 101 -14.74 7.65 5.76
N ILE A 102 -15.64 7.73 6.72
CA ILE A 102 -15.36 7.43 8.13
C ILE A 102 -14.92 5.98 8.28
N ILE A 103 -15.64 5.03 7.67
CA ILE A 103 -15.28 3.61 7.68
C ILE A 103 -13.89 3.41 7.07
N GLY A 104 -13.59 4.05 5.93
CA GLY A 104 -12.30 3.96 5.26
C GLY A 104 -11.15 4.47 6.12
N ILE A 105 -11.32 5.61 6.80
CA ILE A 105 -10.28 6.18 7.68
C ILE A 105 -10.07 5.32 8.93
N ILE A 106 -11.14 4.83 9.56
CA ILE A 106 -11.03 3.96 10.75
C ILE A 106 -10.31 2.65 10.38
N ALA A 107 -10.67 2.04 9.25
CA ALA A 107 -10.02 0.83 8.75
C ALA A 107 -8.53 1.07 8.44
N ALA A 108 -8.20 2.19 7.81
CA ALA A 108 -6.82 2.57 7.51
C ALA A 108 -5.99 2.78 8.79
N ALA A 109 -6.56 3.47 9.79
CA ALA A 109 -5.90 3.66 11.08
C ALA A 109 -5.67 2.32 11.81
N ALA A 110 -6.67 1.45 11.84
CA ALA A 110 -6.55 0.13 12.47
C ALA A 110 -5.47 -0.71 11.77
N ALA A 111 -5.44 -0.71 10.43
CA ALA A 111 -4.45 -1.44 9.65
C ALA A 111 -3.03 -0.89 9.86
N PHE A 112 -2.87 0.44 9.91
CA PHE A 112 -1.59 1.08 10.20
C PHE A 112 -1.03 0.68 11.57
N PHE A 113 -1.83 0.71 12.63
CA PHE A 113 -1.38 0.31 13.96
C PHE A 113 -1.08 -1.19 14.05
N LEU A 114 -1.83 -2.03 13.35
CA LEU A 114 -1.54 -3.46 13.25
C LEU A 114 -0.21 -3.71 12.53
N GLU A 115 0.05 -3.03 11.42
CA GLU A 115 1.30 -3.16 10.70
C GLU A 115 2.48 -2.70 11.54
N TRP A 116 2.36 -1.55 12.22
CA TRP A 116 3.42 -1.06 13.12
C TRP A 116 3.76 -2.09 14.19
N GLY A 117 2.74 -2.62 14.89
CA GLY A 117 2.96 -3.64 15.92
C GLY A 117 3.58 -4.93 15.38
N LEU A 118 3.14 -5.40 14.21
CA LEU A 118 3.70 -6.59 13.55
C LEU A 118 5.15 -6.35 13.11
N TYR A 119 5.44 -5.20 12.54
CA TYR A 119 6.78 -4.85 12.07
C TYR A 119 7.77 -4.83 13.24
N ASP A 120 7.41 -4.15 14.35
CA ASP A 120 8.24 -4.06 15.55
C ASP A 120 8.45 -5.44 16.18
N PHE A 121 7.41 -6.27 16.25
CA PHE A 121 7.50 -7.65 16.73
C PHE A 121 8.46 -8.49 15.86
N VAL A 122 8.35 -8.40 14.54
CA VAL A 122 9.21 -9.15 13.60
C VAL A 122 10.66 -8.67 13.71
N LEU A 123 10.89 -7.35 13.76
CA LEU A 123 12.22 -6.78 13.95
C LEU A 123 12.89 -7.30 15.23
N THR A 124 12.17 -7.27 16.34
CA THR A 124 12.68 -7.75 17.62
C THR A 124 13.06 -9.23 17.57
N LYS A 125 12.25 -10.06 16.87
CA LYS A 125 12.56 -11.48 16.71
C LYS A 125 13.76 -11.73 15.80
N ILE A 126 13.89 -10.99 14.71
CA ILE A 126 15.04 -11.12 13.80
C ILE A 126 16.34 -10.68 14.48
N GLN A 127 16.32 -9.61 15.26
CA GLN A 127 17.49 -9.14 16.00
C GLN A 127 18.00 -10.13 17.06
N GLN A 128 17.13 -11.00 17.57
CA GLN A 128 17.49 -12.08 18.49
C GLN A 128 18.18 -13.27 17.81
N LEU A 129 18.11 -13.36 16.47
CA LEU A 129 18.72 -14.43 15.70
C LEU A 129 20.12 -13.99 15.22
N ASP A 130 21.17 -14.51 15.82
CA ASP A 130 22.57 -14.17 15.48
C ASP A 130 22.90 -14.39 13.99
N THR A 131 22.21 -15.33 13.34
CA THR A 131 22.43 -15.69 11.93
C THR A 131 21.97 -14.57 10.96
N LEU A 132 21.08 -13.69 11.38
CA LEU A 132 20.48 -12.64 10.53
C LEU A 132 21.03 -11.24 10.80
N LYS A 133 22.06 -11.10 11.66
CA LYS A 133 22.73 -9.81 11.96
C LYS A 133 23.39 -9.15 10.74
N LEU A 134 23.53 -9.88 9.63
CA LEU A 134 24.07 -9.35 8.37
C LEU A 134 23.06 -8.49 7.60
N PHE A 135 21.75 -8.59 7.93
CA PHE A 135 20.73 -7.76 7.31
C PHE A 135 20.58 -6.45 8.09
N VAL A 136 20.89 -5.35 7.44
CA VAL A 136 20.61 -4.01 7.97
C VAL A 136 19.11 -3.77 7.76
N LEU A 137 18.32 -3.97 8.82
CA LEU A 137 16.88 -3.73 8.79
C LEU A 137 16.61 -2.27 9.15
N THR A 138 15.93 -1.57 8.30
CA THR A 138 15.52 -0.18 8.52
C THR A 138 14.48 -0.13 9.64
N PRO A 139 14.63 0.70 10.68
CA PRO A 139 13.61 0.85 11.72
C PRO A 139 12.33 1.46 11.09
N PHE A 140 11.17 1.06 11.62
CA PHE A 140 9.87 1.54 11.11
C PHE A 140 9.72 3.06 11.20
N THR A 141 10.40 3.68 12.17
CA THR A 141 10.41 5.14 12.37
C THR A 141 10.87 5.92 11.14
N ASP A 142 11.75 5.34 10.32
CA ASP A 142 12.30 6.02 9.14
C ASP A 142 11.32 6.06 7.97
N VAL A 143 10.34 5.17 7.97
CA VAL A 143 9.32 5.04 6.91
C VAL A 143 7.91 5.39 7.38
N ILE A 144 7.72 5.67 8.66
CA ILE A 144 6.41 5.86 9.30
C ILE A 144 5.56 6.93 8.62
N GLU A 145 6.16 8.04 8.19
CA GLU A 145 5.44 9.14 7.54
C GLU A 145 4.88 8.72 6.18
N ILE A 146 5.71 8.05 5.38
CA ILE A 146 5.32 7.59 4.04
C ILE A 146 4.22 6.54 4.14
N VAL A 147 4.37 5.61 5.08
CA VAL A 147 3.39 4.54 5.33
C VAL A 147 2.08 5.13 5.84
N ALA A 148 2.11 6.04 6.81
CA ALA A 148 0.91 6.71 7.32
C ALA A 148 0.14 7.47 6.23
N ILE A 149 0.85 8.20 5.37
CA ILE A 149 0.24 8.90 4.23
C ILE A 149 -0.38 7.89 3.24
N ALA A 150 0.32 6.80 2.94
CA ALA A 150 -0.18 5.76 2.03
C ALA A 150 -1.47 5.11 2.56
N TYR A 151 -1.52 4.78 3.86
CA TYR A 151 -2.74 4.25 4.51
C TYR A 151 -3.87 5.27 4.50
N ALA A 152 -3.61 6.53 4.87
CA ALA A 152 -4.61 7.59 4.86
C ALA A 152 -5.20 7.82 3.46
N LEU A 153 -4.35 7.89 2.44
CA LEU A 153 -4.79 8.05 1.04
C LEU A 153 -5.59 6.84 0.57
N THR A 154 -5.15 5.62 0.88
CA THR A 154 -5.85 4.40 0.49
C THR A 154 -7.22 4.32 1.17
N GLY A 155 -7.31 4.58 2.48
CA GLY A 155 -8.57 4.62 3.22
C GLY A 155 -9.53 5.68 2.68
N PHE A 156 -9.02 6.87 2.38
CA PHE A 156 -9.80 7.93 1.74
C PHE A 156 -10.33 7.49 0.37
N LEU A 157 -9.46 7.00 -0.51
CA LEU A 157 -9.86 6.58 -1.85
C LEU A 157 -10.87 5.44 -1.81
N VAL A 158 -10.62 4.38 -1.06
CA VAL A 158 -11.50 3.22 -0.95
C VAL A 158 -12.85 3.63 -0.34
N GLY A 159 -12.85 4.42 0.74
CA GLY A 159 -14.06 4.87 1.41
C GLY A 159 -14.94 5.75 0.52
N VAL A 160 -14.36 6.78 -0.10
CA VAL A 160 -15.11 7.73 -0.93
C VAL A 160 -15.51 7.10 -2.27
N PHE A 161 -14.57 6.48 -2.99
CA PHE A 161 -14.88 5.89 -4.30
C PHE A 161 -15.81 4.69 -4.19
N GLY A 162 -15.65 3.83 -3.17
CA GLY A 162 -16.53 2.70 -2.92
C GLY A 162 -17.97 3.15 -2.68
N SER A 163 -18.17 4.20 -1.88
CA SER A 163 -19.48 4.81 -1.65
C SER A 163 -20.07 5.43 -2.91
N LEU A 164 -19.30 6.24 -3.63
CA LEU A 164 -19.76 6.89 -4.86
C LEU A 164 -20.18 5.90 -5.95
N LEU A 165 -19.43 4.82 -6.12
CA LEU A 165 -19.75 3.77 -7.10
C LEU A 165 -21.06 3.07 -6.77
N SER A 166 -21.30 2.77 -5.48
CA SER A 166 -22.53 2.16 -5.00
C SER A 166 -23.75 3.03 -5.27
N ILE A 167 -23.65 4.31 -4.92
CA ILE A 167 -24.76 5.24 -4.97
C ILE A 167 -25.18 5.55 -6.42
N ARG A 168 -24.19 5.67 -7.34
CA ARG A 168 -24.48 5.93 -8.76
C ARG A 168 -25.37 4.87 -9.39
N LYS A 169 -25.21 3.61 -8.98
CA LYS A 169 -25.99 2.49 -9.52
C LYS A 169 -27.41 2.46 -8.96
N PHE A 170 -27.61 2.94 -7.71
CA PHE A 170 -28.90 2.91 -7.03
C PHE A 170 -29.83 4.06 -7.41
N LEU A 171 -29.31 5.25 -7.68
CA LEU A 171 -30.11 6.44 -8.02
C LEU A 171 -30.43 6.57 -9.53
N LYS A 172 -30.03 5.62 -10.36
CA LYS A 172 -30.37 5.57 -11.80
C LYS A 172 -31.69 4.88 -12.10
N VAL A 173 -32.44 4.50 -11.07
CA VAL A 173 -33.80 3.93 -11.22
C VAL A 173 -34.85 5.01 -11.07
#